data_6616b40b74168d3a396f5ba50fb165a4
#
_entry.id   6616b40b74168d3a396f5ba50fb165a4
#
_cell.length_a   1.000
_cell.length_b   1.000
_cell.length_c   1.000
_cell.angle_alpha   90.00
_cell.angle_beta   90.00
_cell.angle_gamma   90.00
#
_symmetry.space_group_name_H-M   'P 1'
#
loop_
_entity.id
_entity.type
_entity.pdbx_description
1 polymer ?
#
loop_
_entity_poly.entity_id
_entity_poly.type
_entity_poly.pdbx_seq_one_letter_code
_entity_poly.pdbx_strand_id
1 'polypeptide(L)'
;MRHYYLIVDTETTKRGTVADFGAVVMTKQGRIVEQFGAMVLGHFGKMPLFSDPAADPAAFWSEQSAYRRAKNYDDMLESGERSISSVSLINQWLAGVNSRYNPALTAYNIAFDLGKCRNTRINLGIFNSRFCLMKAAKRQIGALAEYHEFCHANGFLTAKLRNPSMTADTMAKFIYGLDLPDEPHTALEDARDYEAPILTKILESVTRKQLLELGR
;
A
#
# COMPACT_ATOMS: atom_id res chain seq x y z
N MET A 1 22.17 -6.60 -14.05
CA MET A 1 22.01 -6.13 -12.64
C MET A 1 20.59 -6.44 -12.22
N ARG A 2 20.38 -7.08 -11.05
CA ARG A 2 19.01 -7.37 -10.56
C ARG A 2 18.40 -6.08 -10.04
N HIS A 3 17.16 -5.77 -10.45
CA HIS A 3 16.42 -4.61 -9.97
C HIS A 3 15.43 -5.06 -8.89
N TYR A 4 15.45 -4.36 -7.77
CA TYR A 4 14.53 -4.57 -6.66
C TYR A 4 13.63 -3.35 -6.46
N TYR A 5 12.45 -3.59 -5.93
CA TYR A 5 11.44 -2.60 -5.59
C TYR A 5 11.01 -2.81 -4.14
N LEU A 6 10.88 -1.74 -3.41
CA LEU A 6 10.33 -1.72 -2.06
C LEU A 6 8.96 -1.06 -2.13
N ILE A 7 7.93 -1.81 -1.88
CA ILE A 7 6.55 -1.32 -1.76
C ILE A 7 6.27 -1.13 -0.28
N VAL A 8 5.73 0.02 0.09
CA VAL A 8 5.36 0.37 1.46
C VAL A 8 3.92 0.81 1.47
N ASP A 9 3.14 0.29 2.41
CA ASP A 9 1.83 0.80 2.76
C ASP A 9 1.73 1.13 4.23
N THR A 10 0.83 2.05 4.62
CA THR A 10 0.68 2.51 5.99
C THR A 10 -0.77 2.73 6.39
N GLU A 11 -1.22 2.06 7.45
CA GLU A 11 -2.45 2.43 8.12
C GLU A 11 -2.20 3.44 9.24
N THR A 12 -3.10 4.39 9.40
CA THR A 12 -2.81 5.60 10.18
C THR A 12 -3.77 5.81 11.35
N THR A 13 -3.28 6.57 12.33
CA THR A 13 -4.08 7.08 13.44
C THR A 13 -4.82 8.37 13.06
N LYS A 14 -5.81 8.78 13.85
CA LYS A 14 -6.49 10.09 13.73
C LYS A 14 -5.52 11.30 13.79
N ARG A 15 -4.33 11.14 14.38
CA ARG A 15 -3.28 12.18 14.40
C ARG A 15 -2.36 12.16 13.19
N GLY A 16 -2.59 11.29 12.23
CA GLY A 16 -1.80 11.20 11.01
C GLY A 16 -0.41 10.61 11.21
N THR A 17 -0.24 9.79 12.25
CA THR A 17 0.95 8.94 12.44
C THR A 17 0.65 7.52 12.00
N VAL A 18 1.68 6.74 11.69
CA VAL A 18 1.56 5.33 11.28
C VAL A 18 1.15 4.48 12.48
N ALA A 19 0.07 3.74 12.36
CA ALA A 19 -0.39 2.72 13.31
C ALA A 19 0.08 1.32 12.93
N ASP A 20 -0.07 0.95 11.64
CA ASP A 20 0.46 -0.28 11.04
C ASP A 20 1.39 0.08 9.88
N PHE A 21 2.54 -0.56 9.82
CA PHE A 21 3.55 -0.40 8.78
C PHE A 21 3.75 -1.72 8.06
N GLY A 22 3.52 -1.73 6.75
CA GLY A 22 3.74 -2.85 5.86
C GLY A 22 4.77 -2.54 4.80
N ALA A 23 5.61 -3.51 4.47
CA ALA A 23 6.58 -3.35 3.41
C ALA A 23 6.97 -4.69 2.78
N VAL A 24 7.10 -4.73 1.46
CA VAL A 24 7.60 -5.89 0.71
C VAL A 24 8.73 -5.50 -0.23
N VAL A 25 9.77 -6.32 -0.29
CA VAL A 25 10.85 -6.22 -1.26
C VAL A 25 10.62 -7.25 -2.35
N MET A 26 10.49 -6.81 -3.58
CA MET A 26 10.24 -7.71 -4.71
C MET A 26 11.23 -7.52 -5.86
N THR A 27 11.38 -8.58 -6.66
CA THR A 27 12.12 -8.56 -7.93
C THR A 27 11.24 -8.02 -9.07
N LYS A 28 11.85 -7.73 -10.23
CA LYS A 28 11.10 -7.37 -11.44
C LYS A 28 10.06 -8.43 -11.85
N GLN A 29 10.28 -9.70 -11.53
CA GLN A 29 9.38 -10.82 -11.86
C GLN A 29 8.27 -11.07 -10.84
N GLY A 30 8.05 -10.13 -9.91
CA GLY A 30 7.00 -10.24 -8.89
C GLY A 30 7.34 -11.13 -7.70
N ARG A 31 8.56 -11.74 -7.65
CA ARG A 31 8.92 -12.58 -6.51
C ARG A 31 9.26 -11.72 -5.30
N ILE A 32 8.51 -11.86 -4.22
CA ILE A 32 8.81 -11.28 -2.92
C ILE A 32 10.03 -12.01 -2.33
N VAL A 33 11.04 -11.25 -1.93
CA VAL A 33 12.29 -11.76 -1.37
C VAL A 33 12.46 -11.44 0.11
N GLU A 34 11.75 -10.43 0.59
CA GLU A 34 11.73 -10.02 1.99
C GLU A 34 10.45 -9.23 2.26
N GLN A 35 9.89 -9.33 3.45
CA GLN A 35 8.73 -8.55 3.87
C GLN A 35 8.81 -8.21 5.35
N PHE A 36 8.11 -7.16 5.75
CA PHE A 36 8.00 -6.71 7.13
C PHE A 36 6.62 -6.11 7.37
N GLY A 37 5.96 -6.51 8.46
CA GLY A 37 4.69 -5.93 8.90
C GLY A 37 4.68 -5.80 10.42
N ALA A 38 4.33 -4.61 10.93
CA ALA A 38 4.29 -4.38 12.36
C ALA A 38 3.38 -3.23 12.77
N MET A 39 2.67 -3.41 13.87
CA MET A 39 2.04 -2.33 14.62
C MET A 39 3.12 -1.44 15.23
N VAL A 40 2.98 -0.12 15.10
CA VAL A 40 4.01 0.83 15.52
C VAL A 40 3.86 1.14 17.01
N LEU A 41 4.84 0.70 17.80
CA LEU A 41 4.89 0.94 19.25
C LEU A 41 4.77 2.44 19.56
N GLY A 42 3.85 2.77 20.47
CA GLY A 42 3.60 4.14 20.91
C GLY A 42 2.60 4.92 20.05
N HIS A 43 2.16 4.33 18.93
CA HIS A 43 1.13 4.88 18.05
C HIS A 43 -0.09 3.97 17.98
N PHE A 44 0.09 2.70 17.63
CA PHE A 44 -0.97 1.71 17.72
C PHE A 44 -1.47 1.53 19.16
N GLY A 45 -2.78 1.38 19.35
CA GLY A 45 -3.45 1.21 20.65
C GLY A 45 -3.47 2.46 21.56
N LYS A 46 -2.57 3.44 21.36
CA LYS A 46 -2.58 4.70 22.10
C LYS A 46 -3.43 5.77 21.43
N MET A 47 -3.64 5.66 20.13
CA MET A 47 -4.43 6.58 19.31
C MET A 47 -5.44 5.77 18.51
N PRO A 48 -6.69 6.21 18.39
CA PRO A 48 -7.64 5.58 17.48
C PRO A 48 -7.12 5.57 16.05
N LEU A 49 -7.46 4.51 15.30
CA LEU A 49 -7.25 4.47 13.87
C LEU A 49 -8.00 5.62 13.19
N PHE A 50 -7.50 6.03 12.04
CA PHE A 50 -8.15 7.09 11.27
C PHE A 50 -9.59 6.71 10.94
N SER A 51 -10.49 7.67 11.19
CA SER A 51 -11.88 7.61 10.80
C SER A 51 -12.42 9.02 10.58
N ASP A 52 -13.42 9.15 9.71
CA ASP A 52 -14.18 10.36 9.51
C ASP A 52 -15.55 10.19 10.21
N PRO A 53 -15.86 10.98 11.26
CA PRO A 53 -17.12 10.88 11.97
C PRO A 53 -18.33 11.31 11.10
N ALA A 54 -18.10 12.02 9.99
CA ALA A 54 -19.15 12.41 9.04
C ALA A 54 -19.36 11.39 7.92
N ALA A 55 -18.54 10.33 7.88
CA ALA A 55 -18.68 9.29 6.86
C ALA A 55 -19.91 8.41 7.12
N ASP A 56 -20.52 7.92 6.04
CA ASP A 56 -21.55 6.88 6.10
C ASP A 56 -21.03 5.70 6.94
N PRO A 57 -21.81 5.12 7.87
CA PRO A 57 -21.40 3.96 8.65
C PRO A 57 -20.89 2.77 7.84
N ALA A 58 -21.40 2.59 6.62
CA ALA A 58 -20.94 1.56 5.69
C ALA A 58 -19.63 1.93 4.97
N ALA A 59 -19.24 3.21 5.00
CA ALA A 59 -18.01 3.64 4.33
C ALA A 59 -16.76 3.14 5.07
N PHE A 60 -15.71 2.89 4.30
CA PHE A 60 -14.40 2.47 4.85
C PHE A 60 -13.87 3.43 5.94
N TRP A 61 -14.01 4.73 5.73
CA TRP A 61 -13.52 5.76 6.66
C TRP A 61 -14.44 6.02 7.86
N SER A 62 -15.51 5.24 8.04
CA SER A 62 -16.42 5.39 9.18
C SER A 62 -15.75 4.98 10.50
N GLU A 63 -16.30 5.49 11.62
CA GLU A 63 -15.86 5.08 12.96
C GLU A 63 -16.12 3.58 13.21
N GLN A 64 -17.23 3.06 12.68
CA GLN A 64 -17.58 1.64 12.79
C GLN A 64 -16.57 0.75 12.05
N SER A 65 -16.11 1.18 10.86
CA SER A 65 -15.04 0.48 10.14
C SER A 65 -13.72 0.54 10.88
N ALA A 66 -13.35 1.69 11.44
CA ALA A 66 -12.13 1.83 12.25
C ALA A 66 -12.15 0.91 13.47
N TYR A 67 -13.30 0.74 14.11
CA TYR A 67 -13.46 -0.20 15.23
C TYR A 67 -13.26 -1.66 14.79
N ARG A 68 -13.86 -2.07 13.66
CA ARG A 68 -13.66 -3.42 13.10
C ARG A 68 -12.20 -3.69 12.75
N ARG A 69 -11.52 -2.74 12.15
CA ARG A 69 -10.09 -2.84 11.83
C ARG A 69 -9.23 -2.97 13.08
N ALA A 70 -9.54 -2.20 14.13
CA ALA A 70 -8.82 -2.30 15.40
C ALA A 70 -8.95 -3.70 16.01
N LYS A 71 -10.16 -4.29 15.98
CA LYS A 71 -10.39 -5.65 16.44
C LYS A 71 -9.62 -6.68 15.60
N ASN A 72 -9.60 -6.54 14.27
CA ASN A 72 -8.81 -7.41 13.40
C ASN A 72 -7.31 -7.37 13.76
N TYR A 73 -6.78 -6.21 14.09
CA TYR A 73 -5.41 -6.09 14.56
C TYR A 73 -5.15 -6.78 15.89
N ASP A 74 -6.09 -6.74 16.83
CA ASP A 74 -5.98 -7.48 18.10
C ASP A 74 -5.92 -8.99 17.83
N ASP A 75 -6.78 -9.51 16.94
CA ASP A 75 -6.78 -10.91 16.51
C ASP A 75 -5.44 -11.30 15.84
N MET A 76 -4.88 -10.43 14.98
CA MET A 76 -3.57 -10.64 14.33
C MET A 76 -2.40 -10.63 15.33
N LEU A 77 -2.48 -9.84 16.38
CA LEU A 77 -1.46 -9.84 17.46
C LEU A 77 -1.56 -11.11 18.29
N GLU A 78 -2.77 -11.57 18.61
CA GLU A 78 -3.01 -12.80 19.39
C GLU A 78 -2.58 -14.05 18.61
N SER A 79 -2.83 -14.09 17.29
CA SER A 79 -2.39 -15.20 16.41
C SER A 79 -0.90 -15.19 16.11
N GLY A 80 -0.20 -14.07 16.34
CA GLY A 80 1.20 -13.88 15.98
C GLY A 80 1.43 -13.53 14.50
N GLU A 81 0.39 -13.30 13.74
CA GLU A 81 0.50 -12.82 12.34
C GLU A 81 1.09 -11.41 12.25
N ARG A 82 0.93 -10.64 13.31
CA ARG A 82 1.51 -9.31 13.43
C ARG A 82 2.22 -9.14 14.77
N SER A 83 3.25 -8.33 14.80
CA SER A 83 4.00 -8.00 16.02
C SER A 83 3.99 -6.49 16.25
N ILE A 84 4.31 -6.07 17.49
CA ILE A 84 4.54 -4.66 17.78
C ILE A 84 6.02 -4.38 17.66
N SER A 85 6.39 -3.34 16.87
CA SER A 85 7.77 -2.95 16.66
C SER A 85 8.01 -1.48 16.94
N SER A 86 9.17 -1.15 17.48
CA SER A 86 9.59 0.23 17.64
C SER A 86 9.96 0.88 16.31
N VAL A 87 9.83 2.20 16.21
CA VAL A 87 10.31 2.98 15.05
C VAL A 87 11.80 2.71 14.78
N SER A 88 12.59 2.48 15.82
CA SER A 88 14.02 2.14 15.68
C SER A 88 14.23 0.82 14.94
N LEU A 89 13.47 -0.23 15.28
CA LEU A 89 13.55 -1.53 14.60
C LEU A 89 13.09 -1.44 13.14
N ILE A 90 12.00 -0.70 12.87
CA ILE A 90 11.55 -0.44 11.49
C ILE A 90 12.66 0.25 10.70
N ASN A 91 13.28 1.31 11.24
CA ASN A 91 14.35 2.02 10.58
C ASN A 91 15.61 1.15 10.38
N GLN A 92 15.93 0.28 11.32
CA GLN A 92 17.04 -0.67 11.19
C GLN A 92 16.76 -1.67 10.04
N TRP A 93 15.55 -2.21 9.96
CA TRP A 93 15.15 -3.08 8.86
C TRP A 93 15.24 -2.36 7.51
N LEU A 94 14.69 -1.14 7.40
CA LEU A 94 14.76 -0.32 6.18
C LEU A 94 16.21 -0.05 5.75
N ALA A 95 17.10 0.29 6.68
CA ALA A 95 18.52 0.48 6.40
C ALA A 95 19.16 -0.81 5.87
N GLY A 96 18.85 -1.95 6.47
CA GLY A 96 19.30 -3.27 6.01
C GLY A 96 18.80 -3.58 4.60
N VAL A 97 17.53 -3.33 4.30
CA VAL A 97 16.95 -3.48 2.95
C VAL A 97 17.66 -2.59 1.94
N ASN A 98 17.88 -1.31 2.28
CA ASN A 98 18.58 -0.39 1.39
C ASN A 98 20.01 -0.86 1.08
N SER A 99 20.73 -1.32 2.09
CA SER A 99 22.09 -1.83 1.94
C SER A 99 22.15 -3.08 1.07
N ARG A 100 21.22 -4.04 1.25
CA ARG A 100 21.25 -5.33 0.53
C ARG A 100 20.73 -5.22 -0.91
N TYR A 101 19.72 -4.41 -1.14
CA TYR A 101 18.95 -4.44 -2.39
C TYR A 101 19.01 -3.15 -3.19
N ASN A 102 19.29 -1.99 -2.56
CA ASN A 102 19.21 -0.66 -3.17
C ASN A 102 17.94 -0.50 -4.04
N PRO A 103 16.75 -0.76 -3.48
CA PRO A 103 15.50 -0.83 -4.23
C PRO A 103 15.02 0.55 -4.68
N ALA A 104 14.13 0.58 -5.68
CA ALA A 104 13.29 1.75 -5.91
C ALA A 104 12.09 1.68 -4.96
N LEU A 105 11.91 2.73 -4.14
CA LEU A 105 10.80 2.87 -3.21
C LEU A 105 9.50 3.25 -3.93
N THR A 106 8.41 2.63 -3.56
CA THR A 106 7.06 3.02 -4.01
C THR A 106 6.02 2.75 -2.95
N ALA A 107 4.83 3.35 -3.15
CA ALA A 107 3.57 3.08 -2.47
C ALA A 107 2.45 3.43 -3.45
N TYR A 108 1.22 2.95 -3.22
CA TYR A 108 0.13 3.27 -4.13
C TYR A 108 -0.13 4.78 -4.22
N ASN A 109 -0.06 5.48 -3.09
CA ASN A 109 -0.04 6.94 -3.03
C ASN A 109 1.17 7.42 -2.22
N ILE A 110 2.36 7.33 -2.79
CA ILE A 110 3.64 7.52 -2.08
C ILE A 110 3.75 8.85 -1.30
N ALA A 111 3.08 9.91 -1.75
CA ALA A 111 3.11 11.19 -1.05
C ALA A 111 2.44 11.11 0.32
N PHE A 112 1.37 10.32 0.43
CA PHE A 112 0.67 10.06 1.68
C PHE A 112 1.59 9.30 2.64
N ASP A 113 2.15 8.16 2.21
CA ASP A 113 2.99 7.31 3.06
C ASP A 113 4.27 8.00 3.51
N LEU A 114 4.93 8.74 2.61
CA LEU A 114 6.09 9.58 2.97
C LEU A 114 5.74 10.62 4.04
N GLY A 115 4.56 11.23 3.95
CA GLY A 115 4.08 12.20 4.95
C GLY A 115 3.83 11.53 6.31
N LYS A 116 3.12 10.40 6.33
CA LYS A 116 2.79 9.68 7.56
C LYS A 116 4.02 9.07 8.22
N CYS A 117 4.92 8.47 7.44
CA CYS A 117 6.20 7.97 7.92
C CYS A 117 7.06 9.08 8.52
N ARG A 118 7.12 10.27 7.90
CA ARG A 118 7.83 11.43 8.46
C ARG A 118 7.27 11.84 9.82
N ASN A 119 5.94 11.92 9.95
CA ASN A 119 5.27 12.26 11.20
C ASN A 119 5.57 11.26 12.33
N THR A 120 5.85 10.02 11.95
CA THR A 120 6.15 8.90 12.86
C THR A 120 7.66 8.70 13.06
N ARG A 121 8.52 9.44 12.34
CA ARG A 121 9.98 9.28 12.31
C ARG A 121 10.45 7.95 11.69
N ILE A 122 9.63 7.33 10.85
CA ILE A 122 10.04 6.22 9.98
C ILE A 122 10.77 6.85 8.78
N ASN A 123 12.02 6.43 8.56
CA ASN A 123 12.92 7.10 7.62
C ASN A 123 12.92 6.45 6.23
N LEU A 124 11.97 6.83 5.39
CA LEU A 124 11.95 6.47 3.97
C LEU A 124 12.86 7.35 3.11
N GLY A 125 13.48 8.39 3.69
CA GLY A 125 14.36 9.32 2.99
C GLY A 125 15.69 8.70 2.53
N ILE A 126 16.05 7.54 3.05
CA ILE A 126 17.29 6.82 2.69
C ILE A 126 17.28 6.22 1.28
N PHE A 127 16.10 6.06 0.67
CA PHE A 127 15.96 5.49 -0.67
C PHE A 127 16.12 6.57 -1.74
N ASN A 128 17.15 6.42 -2.61
CA ASN A 128 17.52 7.41 -3.62
C ASN A 128 16.55 7.43 -4.81
N SER A 129 15.97 6.28 -5.17
CA SER A 129 15.02 6.14 -6.28
C SER A 129 13.62 5.92 -5.73
N ARG A 130 12.66 6.71 -6.19
CA ARG A 130 11.26 6.59 -5.78
C ARG A 130 10.29 6.96 -6.88
N PHE A 131 9.09 6.38 -6.86
CA PHE A 131 8.00 6.69 -7.78
C PHE A 131 6.64 6.41 -7.11
N CYS A 132 5.57 6.96 -7.67
CA CYS A 132 4.20 6.72 -7.22
C CYS A 132 3.57 5.59 -8.03
N LEU A 133 3.23 4.48 -7.38
CA LEU A 133 2.62 3.34 -8.06
C LEU A 133 1.27 3.69 -8.66
N MET A 134 0.43 4.46 -7.96
CA MET A 134 -0.86 4.92 -8.47
C MET A 134 -0.72 5.72 -9.77
N LYS A 135 0.27 6.62 -9.87
CA LYS A 135 0.49 7.37 -11.11
C LYS A 135 0.91 6.46 -12.27
N ALA A 136 1.83 5.53 -12.00
CA ALA A 136 2.26 4.56 -13.00
C ALA A 136 1.10 3.64 -13.42
N ALA A 137 0.30 3.15 -12.47
CA ALA A 137 -0.87 2.30 -12.71
C ALA A 137 -1.94 3.03 -13.54
N LYS A 138 -2.26 4.28 -13.21
CA LYS A 138 -3.20 5.10 -14.01
C LYS A 138 -2.76 5.23 -15.47
N ARG A 139 -1.46 5.39 -15.71
CA ARG A 139 -0.91 5.58 -17.08
C ARG A 139 -0.76 4.27 -17.86
N GLN A 140 -0.57 3.13 -17.18
CA GLN A 140 -0.31 1.84 -17.82
C GLN A 140 -1.53 0.91 -17.84
N ILE A 141 -2.29 0.85 -16.75
CA ILE A 141 -3.48 -0.01 -16.61
C ILE A 141 -4.74 0.83 -16.84
N GLY A 142 -4.85 1.95 -16.14
CA GLY A 142 -6.02 2.82 -16.19
C GLY A 142 -6.28 3.47 -17.57
N ALA A 143 -5.30 3.47 -18.48
CA ALA A 143 -5.46 3.94 -19.85
C ALA A 143 -5.94 2.85 -20.84
N LEU A 144 -6.04 1.59 -20.41
CA LEU A 144 -6.48 0.49 -21.25
C LEU A 144 -7.99 0.53 -21.48
N ALA A 145 -8.44 0.31 -22.71
CA ALA A 145 -9.86 0.20 -23.02
C ALA A 145 -10.55 -0.91 -22.23
N GLU A 146 -9.88 -2.06 -22.11
CA GLU A 146 -10.35 -3.24 -21.37
C GLU A 146 -10.53 -2.95 -19.87
N TYR A 147 -9.71 -2.07 -19.29
CA TYR A 147 -9.88 -1.63 -17.90
C TYR A 147 -11.14 -0.78 -17.73
N HIS A 148 -11.41 0.11 -18.69
CA HIS A 148 -12.62 0.93 -18.69
C HIS A 148 -13.87 0.07 -18.84
N GLU A 149 -13.86 -0.89 -19.78
CA GLU A 149 -14.96 -1.86 -19.97
C GLU A 149 -15.21 -2.68 -18.71
N PHE A 150 -14.14 -3.20 -18.09
CA PHE A 150 -14.23 -3.92 -16.81
C PHE A 150 -14.88 -3.08 -15.71
N CYS A 151 -14.45 -1.84 -15.53
CA CYS A 151 -15.01 -0.94 -14.51
C CYS A 151 -16.49 -0.62 -14.77
N HIS A 152 -16.88 -0.38 -16.03
CA HIS A 152 -18.27 -0.12 -16.39
C HIS A 152 -19.16 -1.36 -16.20
N ALA A 153 -18.69 -2.52 -16.62
CA ALA A 153 -19.45 -3.78 -16.51
C ALA A 153 -19.70 -4.18 -15.04
N ASN A 154 -18.78 -3.85 -14.13
CA ASN A 154 -18.84 -4.27 -12.74
C ASN A 154 -19.17 -3.14 -11.75
N GLY A 155 -19.49 -1.95 -12.26
CA GLY A 155 -19.89 -0.82 -11.41
C GLY A 155 -18.78 -0.16 -10.61
N PHE A 156 -17.50 -0.42 -10.93
CA PHE A 156 -16.33 0.21 -10.29
C PHE A 156 -16.12 1.64 -10.80
N LEU A 157 -17.06 2.52 -10.48
CA LEU A 157 -17.09 3.89 -10.95
C LEU A 157 -17.08 4.89 -9.80
N THR A 158 -16.40 6.03 -10.01
CA THR A 158 -16.41 7.12 -9.03
C THR A 158 -17.82 7.71 -8.87
N ALA A 159 -18.20 8.05 -7.64
CA ALA A 159 -19.56 8.48 -7.32
C ALA A 159 -20.02 9.72 -8.10
N LYS A 160 -19.14 10.73 -8.27
CA LYS A 160 -19.54 12.01 -8.89
C LYS A 160 -19.50 11.99 -10.41
N LEU A 161 -18.44 11.47 -11.01
CA LEU A 161 -18.17 11.61 -12.44
C LEU A 161 -18.37 10.29 -13.21
N ARG A 162 -18.69 9.21 -12.53
CA ARG A 162 -18.85 7.88 -13.11
C ARG A 162 -17.63 7.44 -13.93
N ASN A 163 -16.46 7.98 -13.61
CA ASN A 163 -15.20 7.55 -14.21
C ASN A 163 -14.75 6.21 -13.59
N PRO A 164 -13.99 5.39 -14.33
CA PRO A 164 -13.37 4.18 -13.79
C PRO A 164 -12.65 4.46 -12.47
N SER A 165 -12.86 3.61 -11.47
CA SER A 165 -12.16 3.65 -10.20
C SER A 165 -10.66 3.41 -10.44
N MET A 166 -9.81 4.10 -9.68
CA MET A 166 -8.34 3.98 -9.78
C MET A 166 -7.76 3.56 -8.42
N THR A 167 -8.54 2.81 -7.60
CA THR A 167 -8.06 2.25 -6.33
C THR A 167 -7.18 1.02 -6.57
N ALA A 168 -6.34 0.67 -5.60
CA ALA A 168 -5.53 -0.55 -5.66
C ALA A 168 -6.43 -1.79 -5.75
N ASP A 169 -7.49 -1.85 -4.93
CA ASP A 169 -8.48 -2.92 -4.96
C ASP A 169 -9.07 -3.15 -6.36
N THR A 170 -9.59 -2.10 -7.02
CA THR A 170 -10.17 -2.23 -8.36
C THR A 170 -9.16 -2.70 -9.40
N MET A 171 -7.92 -2.19 -9.34
CA MET A 171 -6.87 -2.60 -10.27
C MET A 171 -6.40 -4.04 -10.03
N ALA A 172 -6.32 -4.46 -8.77
CA ALA A 172 -5.99 -5.84 -8.43
C ALA A 172 -7.08 -6.81 -8.90
N LYS A 173 -8.36 -6.46 -8.73
CA LYS A 173 -9.50 -7.24 -9.26
C LYS A 173 -9.49 -7.32 -10.79
N PHE A 174 -9.08 -6.27 -11.48
CA PHE A 174 -8.89 -6.34 -12.94
C PHE A 174 -7.80 -7.33 -13.36
N ILE A 175 -6.73 -7.45 -12.56
CA ILE A 175 -5.59 -8.33 -12.85
C ILE A 175 -5.89 -9.80 -12.52
N TYR A 176 -6.55 -10.06 -11.38
CA TYR A 176 -6.75 -11.41 -10.84
C TYR A 176 -8.17 -11.95 -10.95
N GLY A 177 -9.14 -11.10 -11.27
CA GLY A 177 -10.55 -11.47 -11.33
C GLY A 177 -11.36 -10.96 -10.13
N LEU A 178 -12.68 -11.03 -10.28
CA LEU A 178 -13.65 -10.52 -9.31
C LEU A 178 -13.72 -11.33 -8.01
N ASP A 179 -13.20 -12.56 -8.02
CA ASP A 179 -13.16 -13.43 -6.84
C ASP A 179 -12.06 -13.01 -5.84
N LEU A 180 -11.19 -12.04 -6.21
CA LEU A 180 -10.24 -11.46 -5.28
C LEU A 180 -11.02 -10.78 -4.14
N PRO A 181 -10.78 -11.14 -2.86
CA PRO A 181 -11.40 -10.45 -1.73
C PRO A 181 -11.20 -8.93 -1.78
N ASP A 182 -12.03 -8.18 -1.07
CA ASP A 182 -11.80 -6.75 -0.89
C ASP A 182 -10.51 -6.51 -0.10
N GLU A 183 -9.83 -5.41 -0.41
CA GLU A 183 -8.61 -4.98 0.28
C GLU A 183 -8.84 -4.93 1.79
N PRO A 184 -8.06 -5.67 2.60
CA PRO A 184 -8.31 -5.79 4.04
C PRO A 184 -7.98 -4.52 4.82
N HIS A 185 -7.25 -3.59 4.21
CA HIS A 185 -6.74 -2.38 4.83
C HIS A 185 -5.86 -2.69 6.05
N THR A 186 -4.92 -3.58 5.81
CA THR A 186 -3.81 -3.92 6.69
C THR A 186 -2.52 -3.79 5.90
N ALA A 187 -1.59 -2.97 6.39
CA ALA A 187 -0.50 -2.43 5.58
C ALA A 187 0.38 -3.49 4.87
N LEU A 188 0.67 -4.62 5.51
CA LEU A 188 1.49 -5.65 4.86
C LEU A 188 0.72 -6.39 3.77
N GLU A 189 -0.52 -6.75 4.02
CA GLU A 189 -1.39 -7.48 3.09
C GLU A 189 -1.70 -6.60 1.87
N ASP A 190 -1.97 -5.30 2.07
CA ASP A 190 -2.22 -4.35 0.99
C ASP A 190 -0.99 -4.20 0.10
N ALA A 191 0.18 -4.00 0.68
CA ALA A 191 1.45 -3.95 -0.06
C ALA A 191 1.75 -5.25 -0.82
N ARG A 192 1.46 -6.42 -0.20
CA ARG A 192 1.81 -7.74 -0.73
C ARG A 192 0.82 -8.26 -1.76
N ASP A 193 -0.48 -8.17 -1.45
CA ASP A 193 -1.52 -8.90 -2.17
C ASP A 193 -2.26 -8.01 -3.18
N TYR A 194 -2.14 -6.68 -3.07
CA TYR A 194 -2.79 -5.71 -3.98
C TYR A 194 -1.77 -4.86 -4.74
N GLU A 195 -0.82 -4.21 -4.08
CA GLU A 195 0.12 -3.31 -4.76
C GLU A 195 1.24 -4.03 -5.51
N ALA A 196 1.80 -5.10 -4.94
CA ALA A 196 2.86 -5.88 -5.62
C ALA A 196 2.39 -6.52 -6.94
N PRO A 197 1.17 -7.08 -7.05
CA PRO A 197 0.58 -7.49 -8.30
C PRO A 197 0.45 -6.39 -9.35
N ILE A 198 -0.02 -5.21 -8.95
CA ILE A 198 -0.14 -4.06 -9.85
C ILE A 198 1.23 -3.67 -10.40
N LEU A 199 2.25 -3.59 -9.52
CA LEU A 199 3.61 -3.29 -9.95
C LEU A 199 4.15 -4.38 -10.89
N THR A 200 3.91 -5.65 -10.59
CA THR A 200 4.32 -6.78 -11.43
C THR A 200 3.73 -6.65 -12.83
N LYS A 201 2.43 -6.37 -12.93
CA LYS A 201 1.73 -6.17 -14.21
C LYS A 201 2.33 -5.04 -15.04
N ILE A 202 2.63 -3.92 -14.41
CA ILE A 202 3.29 -2.78 -15.09
C ILE A 202 4.69 -3.19 -15.59
N LEU A 203 5.46 -3.93 -14.78
CA LEU A 203 6.83 -4.34 -15.12
C LEU A 203 6.94 -5.35 -16.26
N GLU A 204 5.82 -5.98 -16.70
CA GLU A 204 5.77 -6.79 -17.90
C GLU A 204 6.06 -5.98 -19.17
N SER A 205 5.65 -4.70 -19.19
CA SER A 205 5.67 -3.86 -20.38
C SER A 205 6.67 -2.70 -20.34
N VAL A 206 7.26 -2.40 -19.14
CA VAL A 206 8.13 -1.23 -18.99
C VAL A 206 9.50 -1.57 -18.41
N THR A 207 10.48 -0.74 -18.73
CA THR A 207 11.79 -0.74 -18.09
C THR A 207 11.76 0.05 -16.78
N ARG A 208 12.75 -0.17 -15.89
CA ARG A 208 12.88 0.62 -14.65
C ARG A 208 12.93 2.13 -14.92
N LYS A 209 13.60 2.58 -15.99
CA LYS A 209 13.71 3.99 -16.34
C LYS A 209 12.32 4.56 -16.69
N GLN A 210 11.59 3.88 -17.56
CA GLN A 210 10.21 4.26 -17.92
C GLN A 210 9.28 4.26 -16.70
N LEU A 211 9.39 3.26 -15.81
CA LEU A 211 8.58 3.20 -14.60
C LEU A 211 8.81 4.41 -13.68
N LEU A 212 10.07 4.82 -13.48
CA LEU A 212 10.40 6.00 -12.69
C LEU A 212 9.87 7.31 -13.32
N GLU A 213 9.78 7.38 -14.64
CA GLU A 213 9.18 8.51 -15.38
C GLU A 213 7.65 8.50 -15.26
N LEU A 214 7.02 7.33 -15.38
CA LEU A 214 5.57 7.16 -15.25
C LEU A 214 5.06 7.51 -13.84
N GLY A 215 5.82 7.22 -12.83
CA GLY A 215 5.46 7.44 -11.43
C GLY A 215 5.80 8.85 -10.89
N ARG A 216 6.32 9.74 -11.70
CA ARG A 216 6.53 11.18 -11.36
C ARG A 216 5.24 12.01 -11.48
#